data_ec825c88dacd1babea77afa107e7b50f
#
_entry.id   ec825c88dacd1babea77afa107e7b50f
#
_cell.length_a   1.000
_cell.length_b   1.000
_cell.length_c   1.000
_cell.angle_alpha   90.00
_cell.angle_beta   90.00
_cell.angle_gamma   90.00
#
_symmetry.space_group_name_H-M   'P 1'
#
loop_
_entity.id
_entity.type
_entity.pdbx_description
1 polymer ?
#
loop_
_entity_poly.entity_id
_entity_poly.type
_entity_poly.pdbx_seq_one_letter_code
_entity_poly.pdbx_strand_id
1 'polypeptide(L)'
;MNKYFSVDAMKKILITLTALVMCVSLCACAQRETEESATDAVSLWCTADSPEARALGALTDEYNALPDRAATVSLKIFPSESAMAEAFNSLRPDLLACTYDRASSLAAGGQLSAVPGLEETLGEKLNGGLAAFAGGSFIPVGGEAPLLLCAPGAPVPETPEELAGAAAETEGRSLAVTQWADIFAAAACASGEEFYCKLERDAGNGSFAELYNLFAELAYEGKMSFSPRAAELAAAGKLRYALVSSAELSGVDIGGCTLCAMPDMYGDKSQFMSSVWGVAVTGGTGKSARGAADFTAWLLDGSRLGDTALGCGLMPAAACTDRSTALCAALFDISRTYRLYTAEAGSPYYALRHGFNEEVTVAMERLY
;
A
#
# COMPACT_ATOMS: atom_id res chain seq x y z
N MET A 1 -31.40 -5.63 72.14
CA MET A 1 -31.94 -6.68 71.30
C MET A 1 -30.81 -7.31 70.45
N ASN A 2 -30.11 -8.31 71.06
CA ASN A 2 -28.98 -8.98 70.42
C ASN A 2 -29.48 -10.18 69.64
N LYS A 3 -29.44 -10.13 68.30
CA LYS A 3 -29.71 -11.29 67.46
C LYS A 3 -28.38 -12.09 67.36
N TYR A 4 -28.30 -13.19 68.10
CA TYR A 4 -27.25 -14.19 67.93
C TYR A 4 -27.45 -14.88 66.59
N PHE A 5 -26.49 -14.69 65.65
CA PHE A 5 -26.42 -15.51 64.45
C PHE A 5 -26.17 -16.97 64.88
N SER A 6 -27.03 -17.88 64.43
CA SER A 6 -26.87 -19.30 64.70
C SER A 6 -25.56 -19.82 64.08
N VAL A 7 -24.88 -20.72 64.83
CA VAL A 7 -23.63 -21.35 64.38
C VAL A 7 -23.80 -22.04 63.02
N ASP A 8 -24.99 -22.53 62.71
CA ASP A 8 -25.33 -23.12 61.40
C ASP A 8 -25.40 -22.10 60.26
N ALA A 9 -25.83 -20.89 60.53
CA ALA A 9 -25.79 -19.81 59.53
C ALA A 9 -24.37 -19.41 59.21
N MET A 10 -23.47 -19.33 60.20
CA MET A 10 -22.06 -19.04 59.97
C MET A 10 -21.33 -20.14 59.19
N LYS A 11 -21.61 -21.44 59.47
CA LYS A 11 -21.07 -22.57 58.73
C LYS A 11 -21.51 -22.54 57.27
N LYS A 12 -22.75 -22.25 56.96
CA LYS A 12 -23.26 -22.12 55.58
C LYS A 12 -22.61 -20.98 54.86
N ILE A 13 -22.45 -19.82 55.47
CA ILE A 13 -21.75 -18.66 54.87
C ILE A 13 -20.29 -19.00 54.57
N LEU A 14 -19.61 -19.68 55.50
CA LEU A 14 -18.18 -20.07 55.34
C LEU A 14 -18.03 -21.07 54.15
N ILE A 15 -18.91 -22.07 54.03
CA ILE A 15 -18.90 -23.06 52.95
C ILE A 15 -19.15 -22.36 51.61
N THR A 16 -20.11 -21.43 51.56
CA THR A 16 -20.41 -20.69 50.32
C THR A 16 -19.26 -19.78 49.91
N LEU A 17 -18.61 -19.13 50.87
CA LEU A 17 -17.44 -18.27 50.61
C LEU A 17 -16.25 -19.10 50.11
N THR A 18 -16.02 -20.28 50.68
CA THR A 18 -14.91 -21.18 50.27
C THR A 18 -15.18 -21.72 48.83
N ALA A 19 -16.41 -22.09 48.53
CA ALA A 19 -16.82 -22.53 47.17
C ALA A 19 -16.65 -21.39 46.13
N LEU A 20 -17.00 -20.15 46.51
CA LEU A 20 -16.84 -18.99 45.64
C LEU A 20 -15.37 -18.69 45.36
N VAL A 21 -14.50 -18.77 46.37
CA VAL A 21 -13.04 -18.59 46.24
C VAL A 21 -12.43 -19.69 45.37
N MET A 22 -12.86 -20.95 45.50
CA MET A 22 -12.42 -22.03 44.63
C MET A 22 -12.88 -21.84 43.18
N CYS A 23 -14.14 -21.38 42.91
CA CYS A 23 -14.59 -21.09 41.58
C CYS A 23 -13.82 -19.94 40.95
N VAL A 24 -13.53 -18.86 41.70
CA VAL A 24 -12.72 -17.74 41.18
C VAL A 24 -11.27 -18.18 40.89
N SER A 25 -10.69 -19.03 41.73
CA SER A 25 -9.34 -19.57 41.49
C SER A 25 -9.28 -20.50 40.27
N LEU A 26 -10.31 -21.33 40.04
CA LEU A 26 -10.40 -22.18 38.85
C LEU A 26 -10.62 -21.37 37.57
N CYS A 27 -11.43 -20.30 37.61
CA CYS A 27 -11.60 -19.39 36.49
C CYS A 27 -10.29 -18.61 36.19
N ALA A 28 -9.54 -18.20 37.21
CA ALA A 28 -8.25 -17.52 37.02
C ALA A 28 -7.17 -18.45 36.45
N CYS A 29 -7.18 -19.75 36.78
CA CYS A 29 -6.31 -20.75 36.17
C CYS A 29 -6.70 -21.03 34.70
N ALA A 30 -7.99 -21.12 34.39
CA ALA A 30 -8.47 -21.32 33.03
C ALA A 30 -8.19 -20.08 32.13
N GLN A 31 -8.30 -18.87 32.70
CA GLN A 31 -7.89 -17.65 31.97
C GLN A 31 -6.38 -17.58 31.74
N ARG A 32 -5.56 -18.10 32.69
CA ARG A 32 -4.11 -18.11 32.53
C ARG A 32 -3.63 -19.09 31.45
N GLU A 33 -4.29 -20.25 31.30
CA GLU A 33 -3.99 -21.20 30.21
C GLU A 33 -4.44 -20.66 28.84
N THR A 34 -5.53 -19.89 28.77
CA THR A 34 -5.95 -19.22 27.54
C THR A 34 -5.09 -17.99 27.20
N GLU A 35 -4.52 -17.29 28.20
CA GLU A 35 -3.58 -16.19 27.95
C GLU A 35 -2.19 -16.71 27.54
N GLU A 36 -1.71 -17.85 28.04
CA GLU A 36 -0.44 -18.44 27.58
C GLU A 36 -0.52 -18.98 26.14
N SER A 37 -1.67 -19.43 25.69
CA SER A 37 -1.89 -19.80 24.28
C SER A 37 -2.12 -18.59 23.35
N ALA A 38 -2.57 -17.45 23.89
CA ALA A 38 -2.76 -16.21 23.14
C ALA A 38 -1.46 -15.41 22.96
N THR A 39 -0.41 -15.72 23.73
CA THR A 39 0.87 -14.99 23.66
C THR A 39 1.76 -15.38 22.47
N ASP A 40 1.42 -16.43 21.73
CA ASP A 40 2.16 -16.86 20.54
C ASP A 40 1.50 -16.38 19.23
N ALA A 41 0.49 -15.51 19.30
CA ALA A 41 -0.16 -14.93 18.15
C ALA A 41 0.43 -13.55 17.80
N VAL A 42 0.79 -13.36 16.54
CA VAL A 42 1.18 -12.08 15.96
C VAL A 42 -0.05 -11.46 15.31
N SER A 43 -0.41 -10.25 15.68
CA SER A 43 -1.51 -9.52 15.07
C SER A 43 -1.02 -8.68 13.90
N LEU A 44 -1.58 -8.92 12.70
CA LEU A 44 -1.36 -8.14 11.49
C LEU A 44 -2.66 -7.41 11.13
N TRP A 45 -2.61 -6.09 11.01
CA TRP A 45 -3.76 -5.28 10.63
C TRP A 45 -3.57 -4.69 9.24
N CYS A 46 -4.66 -4.63 8.47
CA CYS A 46 -4.73 -3.91 7.20
C CYS A 46 -6.12 -3.32 6.98
N THR A 47 -6.30 -2.51 5.94
CA THR A 47 -7.60 -2.01 5.50
C THR A 47 -8.09 -2.79 4.28
N ALA A 48 -9.40 -2.84 4.08
CA ALA A 48 -10.02 -3.59 2.99
C ALA A 48 -9.74 -2.98 1.61
N ASP A 49 -9.43 -1.69 1.56
CA ASP A 49 -9.09 -0.91 0.39
C ASP A 49 -7.59 -0.91 0.06
N SER A 50 -6.75 -1.48 0.93
CA SER A 50 -5.32 -1.61 0.62
C SER A 50 -5.09 -2.64 -0.50
N PRO A 51 -4.21 -2.35 -1.47
CA PRO A 51 -3.95 -3.26 -2.59
C PRO A 51 -3.52 -4.65 -2.15
N GLU A 52 -2.73 -4.74 -1.08
CA GLU A 52 -2.17 -5.98 -0.57
C GLU A 52 -3.09 -6.78 0.37
N ALA A 53 -4.27 -6.26 0.76
CA ALA A 53 -5.13 -6.91 1.78
C ALA A 53 -5.46 -8.37 1.45
N ARG A 54 -5.80 -8.63 0.19
CA ARG A 54 -6.12 -10.00 -0.28
C ARG A 54 -4.89 -10.90 -0.28
N ALA A 55 -3.76 -10.37 -0.73
CA ALA A 55 -2.51 -11.13 -0.78
C ALA A 55 -1.97 -11.42 0.62
N LEU A 56 -2.11 -10.48 1.57
CA LEU A 56 -1.74 -10.71 2.97
C LEU A 56 -2.54 -11.83 3.61
N GLY A 57 -3.82 -11.99 3.23
CA GLY A 57 -4.63 -13.14 3.65
C GLY A 57 -4.00 -14.46 3.22
N ALA A 58 -3.70 -14.62 1.94
CA ALA A 58 -3.09 -15.82 1.39
C ALA A 58 -1.69 -16.08 1.99
N LEU A 59 -0.87 -15.03 2.14
CA LEU A 59 0.46 -15.14 2.77
C LEU A 59 0.38 -15.55 4.25
N THR A 60 -0.60 -15.01 4.97
CA THR A 60 -0.84 -15.38 6.36
C THR A 60 -1.21 -16.86 6.49
N ASP A 61 -2.09 -17.35 5.61
CA ASP A 61 -2.49 -18.76 5.58
C ASP A 61 -1.30 -19.67 5.21
N GLU A 62 -0.48 -19.29 4.22
CA GLU A 62 0.73 -20.02 3.82
C GLU A 62 1.74 -20.10 4.96
N TYR A 63 2.04 -18.97 5.61
CA TYR A 63 2.94 -18.94 6.77
C TYR A 63 2.42 -19.81 7.91
N ASN A 64 1.12 -19.69 8.23
CA ASN A 64 0.49 -20.46 9.29
C ASN A 64 0.44 -21.96 9.02
N ALA A 65 0.58 -22.38 7.77
CA ALA A 65 0.70 -23.81 7.41
C ALA A 65 2.11 -24.38 7.63
N LEU A 66 3.13 -23.54 7.89
CA LEU A 66 4.49 -24.02 8.12
C LEU A 66 4.58 -24.76 9.46
N PRO A 67 5.26 -25.93 9.51
CA PRO A 67 5.39 -26.72 10.74
C PRO A 67 6.26 -26.04 11.81
N ASP A 68 7.29 -25.29 11.39
CA ASP A 68 8.34 -24.75 12.26
C ASP A 68 8.21 -23.24 12.46
N ARG A 69 7.03 -22.64 12.23
CA ARG A 69 6.80 -21.20 12.44
C ARG A 69 6.95 -20.80 13.91
N ALA A 70 7.51 -19.61 14.15
CA ALA A 70 7.73 -19.12 15.50
C ALA A 70 6.43 -18.66 16.21
N ALA A 71 5.39 -18.31 15.44
CA ALA A 71 4.09 -17.87 15.97
C ALA A 71 2.98 -18.07 14.93
N THR A 72 1.72 -17.93 15.34
CA THR A 72 0.58 -17.86 14.43
C THR A 72 0.28 -16.41 14.11
N VAL A 73 0.20 -16.03 12.83
CA VAL A 73 -0.19 -14.68 12.40
C VAL A 73 -1.70 -14.62 12.24
N SER A 74 -2.32 -13.63 12.88
CA SER A 74 -3.77 -13.36 12.80
C SER A 74 -4.00 -12.05 12.05
N LEU A 75 -4.58 -12.15 10.85
CA LEU A 75 -4.92 -10.99 10.03
C LEU A 75 -6.27 -10.41 10.45
N LYS A 76 -6.29 -9.09 10.69
CA LYS A 76 -7.52 -8.32 10.91
C LYS A 76 -7.66 -7.25 9.83
N ILE A 77 -8.77 -7.33 9.10
CA ILE A 77 -9.10 -6.38 8.02
C ILE A 77 -10.12 -5.37 8.54
N PHE A 78 -9.80 -4.09 8.44
CA PHE A 78 -10.68 -2.99 8.80
C PHE A 78 -11.40 -2.44 7.56
N PRO A 79 -12.64 -1.95 7.70
CA PRO A 79 -13.40 -1.43 6.56
C PRO A 79 -12.82 -0.13 6.00
N SER A 80 -12.03 0.61 6.78
CA SER A 80 -11.41 1.87 6.38
C SER A 80 -10.20 2.21 7.24
N GLU A 81 -9.35 3.11 6.75
CA GLU A 81 -8.21 3.63 7.51
C GLU A 81 -8.66 4.37 8.79
N SER A 82 -9.77 5.10 8.76
CA SER A 82 -10.33 5.77 9.94
C SER A 82 -10.70 4.77 11.04
N ALA A 83 -11.37 3.66 10.69
CA ALA A 83 -11.72 2.62 11.64
C ALA A 83 -10.48 1.92 12.23
N MET A 84 -9.46 1.70 11.40
CA MET A 84 -8.17 1.15 11.84
C MET A 84 -7.43 2.10 12.77
N ALA A 85 -7.38 3.39 12.44
CA ALA A 85 -6.74 4.42 13.25
C ALA A 85 -7.42 4.60 14.63
N GLU A 86 -8.75 4.53 14.68
CA GLU A 86 -9.49 4.56 15.95
C GLU A 86 -9.13 3.35 16.83
N ALA A 87 -9.11 2.14 16.24
CA ALA A 87 -8.72 0.94 16.95
C ALA A 87 -7.27 0.98 17.44
N PHE A 88 -6.36 1.56 16.64
CA PHE A 88 -4.94 1.68 16.96
C PHE A 88 -4.66 2.52 18.21
N ASN A 89 -5.54 3.48 18.55
CA ASN A 89 -5.42 4.27 19.78
C ASN A 89 -5.65 3.45 21.05
N SER A 90 -6.39 2.35 20.94
CA SER A 90 -6.75 1.50 22.09
C SER A 90 -5.95 0.19 22.13
N LEU A 91 -5.67 -0.38 20.98
CA LEU A 91 -4.97 -1.65 20.81
C LEU A 91 -3.94 -1.48 19.68
N ARG A 92 -2.69 -1.85 19.95
CA ARG A 92 -1.66 -1.84 18.89
C ARG A 92 -1.47 -3.24 18.34
N PRO A 93 -1.48 -3.41 17.02
CA PRO A 93 -1.06 -4.67 16.41
C PRO A 93 0.45 -4.86 16.56
N ASP A 94 0.96 -6.03 16.27
CA ASP A 94 2.40 -6.27 16.16
C ASP A 94 2.92 -5.81 14.79
N LEU A 95 2.10 -5.98 13.75
CA LEU A 95 2.37 -5.63 12.36
C LEU A 95 1.20 -4.81 11.79
N LEU A 96 1.51 -3.80 11.00
CA LEU A 96 0.54 -2.92 10.35
C LEU A 96 0.86 -2.80 8.86
N ALA A 97 -0.03 -3.27 8.01
CA ALA A 97 0.05 -2.98 6.58
C ALA A 97 -0.47 -1.56 6.33
N CYS A 98 0.38 -0.71 5.76
CA CYS A 98 0.07 0.69 5.51
C CYS A 98 1.02 1.29 4.46
N THR A 99 0.74 2.54 4.07
CA THR A 99 1.66 3.30 3.22
C THR A 99 2.91 3.73 3.99
N TYR A 100 3.99 3.98 3.26
CA TYR A 100 5.25 4.50 3.80
C TYR A 100 5.07 5.83 4.54
N ASP A 101 4.24 6.74 4.02
CA ASP A 101 3.94 8.02 4.67
C ASP A 101 3.29 7.81 6.05
N ARG A 102 2.35 6.88 6.15
CA ARG A 102 1.75 6.48 7.43
C ARG A 102 2.78 5.87 8.38
N ALA A 103 3.62 4.96 7.89
CA ALA A 103 4.69 4.35 8.67
C ALA A 103 5.67 5.40 9.20
N SER A 104 6.05 6.37 8.37
CA SER A 104 6.94 7.47 8.76
C SER A 104 6.34 8.37 9.84
N SER A 105 5.03 8.67 9.74
CA SER A 105 4.31 9.40 10.77
C SER A 105 4.30 8.65 12.12
N LEU A 106 4.10 7.32 12.08
CA LEU A 106 4.17 6.47 13.26
C LEU A 106 5.59 6.40 13.84
N ALA A 107 6.62 6.34 12.99
CA ALA A 107 8.02 6.35 13.41
C ALA A 107 8.38 7.68 14.10
N ALA A 108 7.97 8.82 13.55
CA ALA A 108 8.15 10.13 14.16
C ALA A 108 7.46 10.24 15.53
N GLY A 109 6.32 9.56 15.70
CA GLY A 109 5.61 9.42 16.97
C GLY A 109 6.20 8.37 17.93
N GLY A 110 7.32 7.71 17.59
CA GLY A 110 7.92 6.65 18.41
C GLY A 110 7.03 5.40 18.55
N GLN A 111 6.19 5.13 17.56
CA GLN A 111 5.20 4.05 17.57
C GLN A 111 5.62 2.82 16.78
N LEU A 112 6.77 2.87 16.13
CA LEU A 112 7.37 1.72 15.44
C LEU A 112 8.51 1.12 16.25
N SER A 113 8.76 -0.16 16.02
CA SER A 113 9.83 -0.93 16.65
C SER A 113 10.78 -1.46 15.57
N ALA A 114 12.06 -1.20 15.72
CA ALA A 114 13.06 -1.79 14.85
C ALA A 114 13.22 -3.29 15.11
N VAL A 115 13.31 -4.07 14.05
CA VAL A 115 13.67 -5.49 14.11
C VAL A 115 15.17 -5.62 13.90
N PRO A 116 15.92 -6.19 14.86
CA PRO A 116 17.37 -6.33 14.73
C PRO A 116 17.78 -7.10 13.46
N GLY A 117 18.70 -6.54 12.68
CA GLY A 117 19.18 -7.14 11.43
C GLY A 117 18.26 -6.95 10.22
N LEU A 118 17.06 -6.42 10.40
CA LEU A 118 16.11 -6.23 9.30
C LEU A 118 16.64 -5.19 8.28
N GLU A 119 17.20 -4.08 8.75
CA GLU A 119 17.73 -3.02 7.87
C GLU A 119 18.82 -3.56 6.93
N GLU A 120 19.75 -4.37 7.43
CA GLU A 120 20.80 -5.01 6.64
C GLU A 120 20.18 -5.98 5.61
N THR A 121 19.23 -6.81 6.03
CA THR A 121 18.52 -7.74 5.15
C THR A 121 17.74 -7.01 4.05
N LEU A 122 17.08 -5.90 4.37
CA LEU A 122 16.35 -5.09 3.41
C LEU A 122 17.30 -4.45 2.38
N GLY A 123 18.45 -3.94 2.83
CA GLY A 123 19.48 -3.39 1.94
C GLY A 123 20.01 -4.38 0.91
N GLU A 124 20.06 -5.67 1.24
CA GLU A 124 20.48 -6.73 0.34
C GLU A 124 19.38 -7.21 -0.63
N LYS A 125 18.12 -7.18 -0.18
CA LYS A 125 17.00 -7.85 -0.89
C LYS A 125 16.11 -6.88 -1.67
N LEU A 126 16.10 -5.60 -1.31
CA LEU A 126 15.24 -4.61 -1.96
C LEU A 126 15.91 -3.93 -3.16
N ASN A 127 15.10 -3.48 -4.08
CA ASN A 127 15.55 -2.61 -5.17
C ASN A 127 16.09 -1.30 -4.59
N GLY A 128 17.26 -0.84 -5.07
CA GLY A 128 18.07 0.20 -4.44
C GLY A 128 17.37 1.50 -4.05
N GLY A 129 16.38 1.95 -4.84
CA GLY A 129 15.59 3.16 -4.51
C GLY A 129 14.63 2.96 -3.33
N LEU A 130 14.19 1.74 -3.05
CA LEU A 130 13.26 1.41 -1.97
C LEU A 130 13.95 0.96 -0.68
N ALA A 131 15.18 0.47 -0.78
CA ALA A 131 15.98 0.11 0.38
C ALA A 131 16.24 1.32 1.30
N ALA A 132 16.38 2.51 0.74
CA ALA A 132 16.60 3.75 1.49
C ALA A 132 15.42 4.13 2.42
N PHE A 133 14.20 3.68 2.09
CA PHE A 133 13.00 3.98 2.87
C PHE A 133 12.68 2.93 3.93
N ALA A 134 13.36 1.79 3.89
CA ALA A 134 12.94 0.65 4.69
C ALA A 134 13.18 0.84 6.18
N GLY A 135 14.26 1.45 6.62
CA GLY A 135 14.61 1.54 8.05
C GLY A 135 14.18 0.28 8.83
N GLY A 136 14.85 -0.19 9.80
CA GLY A 136 14.56 -1.50 10.44
C GLY A 136 13.15 -1.73 11.02
N SER A 137 12.16 -0.92 10.65
CA SER A 137 10.77 -1.00 11.15
C SER A 137 9.68 -1.00 10.07
N PHE A 138 10.06 -0.92 8.79
CA PHE A 138 9.11 -0.95 7.66
C PHE A 138 9.66 -1.83 6.53
N ILE A 139 8.81 -2.69 5.97
CA ILE A 139 9.14 -3.61 4.88
C ILE A 139 8.30 -3.21 3.69
N PRO A 140 8.83 -2.53 2.68
CA PRO A 140 8.07 -2.19 1.48
C PRO A 140 7.75 -3.45 0.69
N VAL A 141 6.48 -3.61 0.34
CA VAL A 141 5.98 -4.67 -0.55
C VAL A 141 6.15 -4.21 -1.99
N GLY A 142 5.65 -3.01 -2.30
CA GLY A 142 5.72 -2.42 -3.62
C GLY A 142 5.11 -1.03 -3.65
N GLY A 143 5.16 -0.39 -4.81
CA GLY A 143 4.64 0.96 -4.99
C GLY A 143 3.60 1.06 -6.09
N GLU A 144 2.62 1.92 -5.90
CA GLU A 144 1.74 2.35 -6.98
C GLU A 144 2.49 3.26 -7.94
N ALA A 145 2.31 3.05 -9.23
CA ALA A 145 2.91 3.90 -10.25
C ALA A 145 1.85 4.35 -11.26
N PRO A 146 1.90 5.58 -11.75
CA PRO A 146 1.11 6.00 -12.90
C PRO A 146 1.64 5.28 -14.13
N LEU A 147 0.77 4.61 -14.85
CA LEU A 147 1.10 3.84 -16.03
C LEU A 147 0.19 4.24 -17.18
N LEU A 148 0.71 4.10 -18.39
CA LEU A 148 -0.06 4.32 -19.61
C LEU A 148 -0.49 2.97 -20.20
N LEU A 149 -1.80 2.76 -20.29
CA LEU A 149 -2.39 1.63 -20.97
C LEU A 149 -2.80 2.05 -22.39
N CYS A 150 -2.14 1.48 -23.38
CA CYS A 150 -2.44 1.69 -24.79
C CYS A 150 -3.38 0.58 -25.28
N ALA A 151 -4.50 0.94 -25.89
CA ALA A 151 -5.43 -0.01 -26.47
C ALA A 151 -4.78 -0.85 -27.59
N PRO A 152 -5.35 -2.01 -27.95
CA PRO A 152 -4.77 -2.86 -28.99
C PRO A 152 -4.54 -2.10 -30.30
N GLY A 153 -3.30 -2.10 -30.78
CA GLY A 153 -2.89 -1.42 -32.02
C GLY A 153 -2.66 0.10 -31.88
N ALA A 154 -2.85 0.70 -30.71
CA ALA A 154 -2.44 2.07 -30.47
C ALA A 154 -0.90 2.19 -30.42
N PRO A 155 -0.30 3.24 -31.00
CA PRO A 155 1.13 3.47 -30.87
C PRO A 155 1.48 3.78 -29.41
N VAL A 156 2.66 3.37 -28.98
CA VAL A 156 3.21 3.70 -27.66
C VAL A 156 3.93 5.04 -27.79
N PRO A 157 3.47 6.11 -27.09
CA PRO A 157 4.16 7.39 -27.12
C PRO A 157 5.43 7.35 -26.29
N GLU A 158 6.49 7.97 -26.76
CA GLU A 158 7.79 8.06 -26.06
C GLU A 158 7.88 9.33 -25.21
N THR A 159 7.12 10.38 -25.55
CA THR A 159 7.08 11.65 -24.81
C THR A 159 5.65 12.06 -24.46
N PRO A 160 5.47 12.93 -23.46
CA PRO A 160 4.17 13.49 -23.14
C PRO A 160 3.50 14.23 -24.31
N GLU A 161 4.29 14.93 -25.13
CA GLU A 161 3.80 15.65 -26.30
C GLU A 161 3.30 14.68 -27.39
N GLU A 162 4.00 13.55 -27.57
CA GLU A 162 3.52 12.50 -28.48
C GLU A 162 2.21 11.89 -28.01
N LEU A 163 2.06 11.67 -26.69
CA LEU A 163 0.79 11.21 -26.11
C LEU A 163 -0.33 12.20 -26.41
N ALA A 164 -0.09 13.48 -26.16
CA ALA A 164 -1.07 14.52 -26.38
C ALA A 164 -1.42 14.67 -27.87
N GLY A 165 -0.41 14.68 -28.75
CA GLY A 165 -0.62 14.72 -30.20
C GLY A 165 -1.45 13.54 -30.71
N ALA A 166 -1.09 12.31 -30.27
CA ALA A 166 -1.81 11.11 -30.63
C ALA A 166 -3.27 11.09 -30.08
N ALA A 167 -3.48 11.68 -28.91
CA ALA A 167 -4.81 11.85 -28.34
C ALA A 167 -5.64 12.90 -29.11
N ALA A 168 -5.03 14.03 -29.47
CA ALA A 168 -5.67 15.12 -30.19
C ALA A 168 -6.12 14.71 -31.64
N GLU A 169 -5.29 13.93 -32.33
CA GLU A 169 -5.57 13.47 -33.70
C GLU A 169 -6.75 12.49 -33.80
N THR A 170 -7.16 11.88 -32.70
CA THR A 170 -8.24 10.87 -32.70
C THR A 170 -9.60 11.55 -32.64
N GLU A 171 -10.57 11.09 -33.44
CA GLU A 171 -11.95 11.57 -33.35
C GLU A 171 -12.57 11.18 -31.99
N GLY A 172 -13.21 12.14 -31.34
CA GLY A 172 -13.86 11.94 -30.06
C GLY A 172 -12.88 11.80 -28.91
N ARG A 173 -13.34 11.19 -27.82
CA ARG A 173 -12.51 10.91 -26.63
C ARG A 173 -11.53 9.81 -26.90
N SER A 174 -10.29 10.06 -26.65
CA SER A 174 -9.20 9.13 -26.92
C SER A 174 -8.39 8.77 -25.68
N LEU A 175 -8.36 9.64 -24.68
CA LEU A 175 -7.66 9.47 -23.42
C LEU A 175 -8.64 9.51 -22.25
N ALA A 176 -8.47 8.65 -21.28
CA ALA A 176 -9.12 8.78 -19.98
C ALA A 176 -8.10 8.66 -18.86
N VAL A 177 -8.42 9.31 -17.75
CA VAL A 177 -7.65 9.31 -16.50
C VAL A 177 -8.57 8.83 -15.39
N THR A 178 -8.11 7.97 -14.52
CA THR A 178 -8.92 7.47 -13.41
C THR A 178 -9.04 8.51 -12.29
N GLN A 179 -7.93 9.15 -11.95
CA GLN A 179 -7.86 10.18 -10.92
C GLN A 179 -6.93 11.31 -11.33
N TRP A 180 -7.22 12.54 -10.86
CA TRP A 180 -6.31 13.67 -11.09
C TRP A 180 -4.94 13.49 -10.44
N ALA A 181 -4.88 12.77 -9.33
CA ALA A 181 -3.62 12.41 -8.69
C ALA A 181 -2.66 11.68 -9.63
N ASP A 182 -3.19 10.94 -10.63
CA ASP A 182 -2.39 10.25 -11.62
C ASP A 182 -1.69 11.22 -12.57
N ILE A 183 -2.34 12.34 -12.91
CA ILE A 183 -1.69 13.41 -13.69
C ILE A 183 -0.57 14.04 -12.90
N PHE A 184 -0.78 14.29 -11.60
CA PHE A 184 0.26 14.82 -10.73
C PHE A 184 1.45 13.86 -10.61
N ALA A 185 1.16 12.56 -10.45
CA ALA A 185 2.18 11.53 -10.42
C ALA A 185 2.85 11.35 -11.80
N ALA A 186 2.12 11.48 -12.90
CA ALA A 186 2.67 11.48 -14.26
C ALA A 186 3.62 12.66 -14.50
N ALA A 187 3.29 13.84 -13.97
CA ALA A 187 4.17 15.01 -14.00
C ALA A 187 5.48 14.76 -13.25
N ALA A 188 5.41 14.06 -12.10
CA ALA A 188 6.59 13.66 -11.36
C ALA A 188 7.47 12.69 -12.17
N CYS A 189 6.86 11.72 -12.89
CA CYS A 189 7.58 10.84 -13.82
C CYS A 189 8.27 11.63 -14.92
N ALA A 190 7.56 12.54 -15.58
CA ALA A 190 8.09 13.35 -16.66
C ALA A 190 9.22 14.29 -16.22
N SER A 191 9.23 14.71 -14.97
CA SER A 191 10.20 15.64 -14.40
C SER A 191 11.42 14.96 -13.76
N GLY A 192 11.39 13.65 -13.60
CA GLY A 192 12.46 12.89 -12.98
C GLY A 192 12.71 13.25 -11.52
N GLU A 193 13.85 12.84 -10.97
CA GLU A 193 14.24 13.15 -9.58
C GLU A 193 14.36 14.66 -9.31
N GLU A 194 14.61 15.45 -10.32
CA GLU A 194 14.68 16.91 -10.18
C GLU A 194 13.36 17.55 -9.76
N PHE A 195 12.22 16.88 -10.02
CA PHE A 195 10.90 17.35 -9.60
C PHE A 195 10.86 17.66 -8.10
N TYR A 196 11.45 16.82 -7.26
CA TYR A 196 11.47 17.03 -5.82
C TYR A 196 12.32 18.21 -5.40
N CYS A 197 13.50 18.35 -6.01
CA CYS A 197 14.37 19.48 -5.74
C CYS A 197 13.77 20.82 -6.18
N LYS A 198 12.89 20.80 -7.17
CA LYS A 198 12.15 21.98 -7.66
C LYS A 198 10.86 22.24 -6.92
N LEU A 199 10.13 21.19 -6.48
CA LEU A 199 8.91 21.32 -5.70
C LEU A 199 9.13 22.07 -4.38
N GLU A 200 10.29 21.88 -3.75
CA GLU A 200 10.65 22.61 -2.53
C GLU A 200 10.95 24.10 -2.79
N ARG A 201 11.28 24.48 -4.01
CA ARG A 201 11.63 25.86 -4.36
C ARG A 201 10.51 26.62 -5.06
N ASP A 202 9.73 25.96 -5.91
CA ASP A 202 8.75 26.63 -6.79
C ASP A 202 7.54 25.70 -7.09
N ALA A 203 6.52 25.76 -6.24
CA ALA A 203 5.29 24.97 -6.42
C ALA A 203 4.48 25.33 -7.70
N GLY A 204 4.98 26.21 -8.56
CA GLY A 204 4.26 26.72 -9.73
C GLY A 204 5.02 26.77 -11.04
N ASN A 205 6.24 26.26 -11.11
CA ASN A 205 7.07 26.43 -12.32
C ASN A 205 7.58 25.11 -12.91
N GLY A 206 7.74 25.08 -14.23
CA GLY A 206 8.44 24.06 -15.00
C GLY A 206 7.53 22.94 -15.50
N SER A 207 8.09 21.77 -15.64
CA SER A 207 7.53 20.59 -16.29
C SER A 207 6.13 20.18 -15.76
N PHE A 208 5.81 20.47 -14.50
CA PHE A 208 4.47 20.22 -13.97
C PHE A 208 3.42 21.12 -14.62
N ALA A 209 3.69 22.42 -14.71
CA ALA A 209 2.75 23.38 -15.36
C ALA A 209 2.59 23.08 -16.85
N GLU A 210 3.66 22.70 -17.52
CA GLU A 210 3.63 22.33 -18.95
C GLU A 210 2.77 21.07 -19.16
N LEU A 211 3.00 20.02 -18.40
CA LEU A 211 2.23 18.78 -18.49
C LEU A 211 0.76 18.99 -18.07
N TYR A 212 0.53 19.76 -17.01
CA TYR A 212 -0.81 20.11 -16.57
C TYR A 212 -1.59 20.85 -17.68
N ASN A 213 -0.99 21.88 -18.30
CA ASN A 213 -1.61 22.62 -19.40
C ASN A 213 -1.92 21.71 -20.58
N LEU A 214 -1.01 20.80 -20.93
CA LEU A 214 -1.22 19.84 -22.01
C LEU A 214 -2.46 18.97 -21.76
N PHE A 215 -2.62 18.43 -20.56
CA PHE A 215 -3.80 17.65 -20.21
C PHE A 215 -5.07 18.51 -20.07
N ALA A 216 -4.94 19.74 -19.59
CA ALA A 216 -6.07 20.68 -19.50
C ALA A 216 -6.59 21.05 -20.90
N GLU A 217 -5.71 21.26 -21.89
CA GLU A 217 -6.09 21.50 -23.28
C GLU A 217 -6.86 20.30 -23.87
N LEU A 218 -6.35 19.07 -23.68
CA LEU A 218 -7.05 17.86 -24.11
C LEU A 218 -8.44 17.71 -23.46
N ALA A 219 -8.56 18.06 -22.19
CA ALA A 219 -9.85 18.04 -21.49
C ALA A 219 -10.81 19.10 -22.06
N TYR A 220 -10.32 20.34 -22.29
CA TYR A 220 -11.11 21.42 -22.88
C TYR A 220 -11.57 21.10 -24.29
N GLU A 221 -10.75 20.43 -25.10
CA GLU A 221 -11.11 19.98 -26.44
C GLU A 221 -12.01 18.74 -26.46
N GLY A 222 -12.36 18.20 -25.30
CA GLY A 222 -13.18 16.98 -25.18
C GLY A 222 -12.47 15.69 -25.58
N LYS A 223 -11.13 15.73 -25.71
CA LYS A 223 -10.28 14.59 -26.06
C LYS A 223 -9.93 13.72 -24.85
N MET A 224 -9.95 14.29 -23.67
CA MET A 224 -9.71 13.61 -22.40
C MET A 224 -10.96 13.61 -21.52
N SER A 225 -11.09 12.58 -20.70
CA SER A 225 -12.16 12.50 -19.71
C SER A 225 -11.67 11.84 -18.41
N PHE A 226 -12.41 12.09 -17.32
CA PHE A 226 -12.31 11.32 -16.09
C PHE A 226 -13.20 10.11 -16.16
N SER A 227 -12.68 8.97 -15.80
CA SER A 227 -13.47 7.75 -15.72
C SER A 227 -12.85 6.76 -14.73
N PRO A 228 -13.59 6.34 -13.70
CA PRO A 228 -13.12 5.27 -12.79
C PRO A 228 -13.00 3.92 -13.52
N ARG A 229 -13.41 3.87 -14.80
CA ARG A 229 -13.33 2.69 -15.66
C ARG A 229 -12.37 2.89 -16.82
N ALA A 230 -11.40 3.80 -16.70
CA ALA A 230 -10.47 4.13 -17.77
C ALA A 230 -9.74 2.89 -18.31
N ALA A 231 -9.22 2.05 -17.42
CA ALA A 231 -8.54 0.80 -17.78
C ALA A 231 -9.44 -0.17 -18.55
N GLU A 232 -10.65 -0.41 -18.09
CA GLU A 232 -11.63 -1.29 -18.76
C GLU A 232 -12.02 -0.77 -20.12
N LEU A 233 -12.19 0.56 -20.25
CA LEU A 233 -12.57 1.18 -21.52
C LEU A 233 -11.44 1.09 -22.55
N ALA A 234 -10.17 1.25 -22.13
CA ALA A 234 -9.03 1.06 -23.00
C ALA A 234 -8.86 -0.41 -23.39
N ALA A 235 -8.98 -1.34 -22.44
CA ALA A 235 -8.94 -2.78 -22.69
C ALA A 235 -10.02 -3.23 -23.68
N ALA A 236 -11.21 -2.61 -23.64
CA ALA A 236 -12.30 -2.85 -24.57
C ALA A 236 -12.14 -2.12 -25.92
N GLY A 237 -11.05 -1.39 -26.15
CA GLY A 237 -10.81 -0.61 -27.39
C GLY A 237 -11.74 0.60 -27.57
N LYS A 238 -12.43 1.05 -26.51
CA LYS A 238 -13.30 2.23 -26.51
C LYS A 238 -12.57 3.54 -26.27
N LEU A 239 -11.36 3.45 -25.78
CA LEU A 239 -10.39 4.53 -25.62
C LEU A 239 -9.08 4.08 -26.25
N ARG A 240 -8.30 5.02 -26.74
CA ARG A 240 -6.98 4.74 -27.30
C ARG A 240 -5.93 4.63 -26.20
N TYR A 241 -6.08 5.46 -25.15
CA TYR A 241 -5.16 5.55 -24.03
C TYR A 241 -5.93 5.65 -22.72
N ALA A 242 -5.36 5.05 -21.66
CA ALA A 242 -5.78 5.28 -20.29
C ALA A 242 -4.56 5.53 -19.41
N LEU A 243 -4.59 6.65 -18.66
CA LEU A 243 -3.64 6.93 -17.59
C LEU A 243 -4.27 6.42 -16.29
N VAL A 244 -3.62 5.46 -15.66
CA VAL A 244 -4.15 4.73 -14.50
C VAL A 244 -3.08 4.48 -13.45
N SER A 245 -3.46 4.33 -12.20
CA SER A 245 -2.56 3.76 -11.19
C SER A 245 -2.36 2.26 -11.45
N SER A 246 -1.15 1.76 -11.27
CA SER A 246 -0.85 0.34 -11.44
C SER A 246 -1.73 -0.57 -10.56
N ALA A 247 -2.07 -0.13 -9.33
CA ALA A 247 -2.94 -0.87 -8.42
C ALA A 247 -4.37 -1.04 -8.94
N GLU A 248 -4.87 -0.08 -9.73
CA GLU A 248 -6.22 -0.14 -10.33
C GLU A 248 -6.33 -1.19 -11.44
N LEU A 249 -5.20 -1.64 -11.97
CA LEU A 249 -5.16 -2.71 -12.98
C LEU A 249 -5.35 -4.11 -12.38
N SER A 250 -5.28 -4.23 -11.06
CA SER A 250 -5.50 -5.51 -10.38
C SER A 250 -6.92 -6.02 -10.67
N GLY A 251 -7.00 -7.17 -11.33
CA GLY A 251 -8.28 -7.78 -11.75
C GLY A 251 -8.84 -7.27 -13.08
N VAL A 252 -8.17 -6.35 -13.78
CA VAL A 252 -8.52 -5.94 -15.13
C VAL A 252 -7.81 -6.85 -16.14
N ASP A 253 -8.56 -7.42 -17.08
CA ASP A 253 -7.97 -8.15 -18.20
C ASP A 253 -7.43 -7.15 -19.23
N ILE A 254 -6.14 -6.91 -19.21
CA ILE A 254 -5.43 -6.04 -20.16
C ILE A 254 -4.94 -6.79 -21.40
N GLY A 255 -5.44 -8.01 -21.64
CA GLY A 255 -5.02 -8.83 -22.76
C GLY A 255 -5.15 -8.09 -24.11
N GLY A 256 -4.06 -8.07 -24.87
CA GLY A 256 -3.99 -7.36 -26.14
C GLY A 256 -3.66 -5.87 -26.07
N CYS A 257 -3.69 -5.23 -24.89
CA CYS A 257 -3.18 -3.89 -24.65
C CYS A 257 -1.66 -3.90 -24.44
N THR A 258 -1.04 -2.74 -24.66
CA THR A 258 0.34 -2.49 -24.23
C THR A 258 0.31 -1.64 -22.98
N LEU A 259 0.84 -2.18 -21.87
CA LEU A 259 1.08 -1.42 -20.66
C LEU A 259 2.52 -0.92 -20.67
N CYS A 260 2.71 0.38 -20.50
CA CYS A 260 4.03 1.00 -20.47
C CYS A 260 4.17 1.98 -19.29
N ALA A 261 5.40 2.27 -18.93
CA ALA A 261 5.71 3.37 -18.04
C ALA A 261 5.22 4.69 -18.65
N MET A 262 4.95 5.68 -17.80
CA MET A 262 4.68 7.03 -18.29
C MET A 262 5.89 7.55 -19.06
N PRO A 263 5.65 8.23 -20.20
CA PRO A 263 6.72 8.90 -20.93
C PRO A 263 7.41 9.94 -20.02
N ASP A 264 8.72 9.92 -20.02
CA ASP A 264 9.51 10.89 -19.27
C ASP A 264 10.13 11.93 -20.23
N MET A 265 10.27 13.18 -19.76
CA MET A 265 10.81 14.27 -20.58
C MET A 265 12.33 14.17 -20.78
N TYR A 266 13.03 13.44 -19.93
CA TYR A 266 14.49 13.38 -19.91
C TYR A 266 15.07 12.09 -20.50
N GLY A 267 14.22 11.05 -20.67
CA GLY A 267 14.64 9.76 -21.21
C GLY A 267 15.58 8.98 -20.28
N ASP A 268 15.57 9.27 -18.99
CA ASP A 268 16.43 8.64 -18.00
C ASP A 268 15.95 7.26 -17.53
N LYS A 269 14.79 6.83 -18.03
CA LYS A 269 14.11 5.56 -17.65
C LYS A 269 13.81 5.46 -16.17
N SER A 270 13.41 6.56 -15.57
CA SER A 270 12.93 6.60 -14.19
C SER A 270 11.42 6.45 -14.16
N GLN A 271 10.89 5.72 -13.15
CA GLN A 271 9.47 5.55 -12.91
C GLN A 271 9.15 5.94 -11.48
N PHE A 272 8.25 6.91 -11.34
CA PHE A 272 7.80 7.38 -10.05
C PHE A 272 6.77 6.45 -9.44
N MET A 273 6.87 6.24 -8.13
CA MET A 273 5.86 5.55 -7.34
C MET A 273 5.13 6.55 -6.47
N SER A 274 3.84 6.71 -6.71
CA SER A 274 3.00 7.70 -6.02
C SER A 274 2.67 7.33 -4.57
N SER A 275 2.67 6.05 -4.25
CA SER A 275 2.50 5.50 -2.90
C SER A 275 3.30 4.23 -2.77
N VAL A 276 4.01 4.05 -1.68
CA VAL A 276 4.69 2.79 -1.35
C VAL A 276 3.92 2.10 -0.24
N TRP A 277 3.49 0.88 -0.50
CA TRP A 277 2.77 0.02 0.42
C TRP A 277 3.71 -0.99 1.07
N GLY A 278 3.48 -1.29 2.32
CA GLY A 278 4.33 -2.23 3.04
C GLY A 278 3.80 -2.62 4.41
N VAL A 279 4.63 -3.30 5.17
CA VAL A 279 4.32 -3.77 6.52
C VAL A 279 5.22 -3.06 7.53
N ALA A 280 4.63 -2.28 8.41
CA ALA A 280 5.31 -1.63 9.54
C ALA A 280 5.30 -2.54 10.77
N VAL A 281 6.40 -2.57 11.50
CA VAL A 281 6.52 -3.26 12.78
C VAL A 281 6.21 -2.26 13.90
N THR A 282 5.04 -2.39 14.53
CA THR A 282 4.53 -1.40 15.49
C THR A 282 4.83 -1.75 16.94
N GLY A 283 5.22 -2.97 17.21
CA GLY A 283 5.49 -3.38 18.57
C GLY A 283 5.58 -4.89 18.69
N GLY A 284 5.39 -5.34 19.89
CA GLY A 284 5.53 -6.71 20.28
C GLY A 284 6.58 -6.83 21.38
N THR A 285 6.31 -7.65 22.36
CA THR A 285 7.26 -7.97 23.43
C THR A 285 7.41 -9.47 23.52
N GLY A 286 8.62 -9.92 23.85
CA GLY A 286 8.87 -11.34 24.06
C GLY A 286 8.57 -12.22 22.83
N LYS A 287 7.57 -13.08 22.90
CA LYS A 287 7.26 -14.07 21.85
C LYS A 287 6.64 -13.44 20.61
N SER A 288 5.75 -12.43 20.75
CA SER A 288 5.14 -11.77 19.60
C SER A 288 6.15 -10.99 18.77
N ALA A 289 7.13 -10.33 19.39
CA ALA A 289 8.24 -9.70 18.69
C ALA A 289 9.09 -10.70 17.90
N ARG A 290 9.34 -11.89 18.48
CA ARG A 290 10.05 -12.97 17.78
C ARG A 290 9.22 -13.50 16.60
N GLY A 291 7.91 -13.71 16.78
CA GLY A 291 7.00 -14.14 15.75
C GLY A 291 6.89 -13.13 14.62
N ALA A 292 6.82 -11.83 14.93
CA ALA A 292 6.82 -10.76 13.93
C ALA A 292 8.13 -10.75 13.12
N ALA A 293 9.28 -10.90 13.78
CA ALA A 293 10.58 -11.00 13.12
C ALA A 293 10.68 -12.24 12.20
N ASP A 294 10.19 -13.40 12.65
CA ASP A 294 10.16 -14.63 11.87
C ASP A 294 9.25 -14.49 10.63
N PHE A 295 8.05 -13.96 10.80
CA PHE A 295 7.14 -13.71 9.69
C PHE A 295 7.73 -12.73 8.66
N THR A 296 8.37 -11.65 9.12
CA THR A 296 8.98 -10.66 8.22
C THR A 296 10.19 -11.25 7.48
N ALA A 297 11.02 -12.07 8.14
CA ALA A 297 12.10 -12.78 7.50
C ALA A 297 11.60 -13.77 6.44
N TRP A 298 10.51 -14.48 6.74
CA TRP A 298 9.86 -15.37 5.80
C TRP A 298 9.25 -14.63 4.59
N LEU A 299 8.66 -13.45 4.79
CA LEU A 299 8.17 -12.61 3.68
C LEU A 299 9.29 -12.21 2.73
N LEU A 300 10.47 -11.92 3.26
CA LEU A 300 11.64 -11.51 2.49
C LEU A 300 12.39 -12.68 1.84
N ASP A 301 11.98 -13.93 2.08
CA ASP A 301 12.64 -15.09 1.51
C ASP A 301 12.21 -15.34 0.07
N GLY A 302 13.19 -15.50 -0.83
CA GLY A 302 12.95 -15.74 -2.26
C GLY A 302 12.31 -14.56 -2.98
N SER A 303 11.35 -14.84 -3.87
CA SER A 303 10.61 -13.84 -4.67
C SER A 303 9.23 -13.51 -4.11
N ARG A 304 8.86 -14.08 -2.96
CA ARG A 304 7.49 -14.02 -2.41
C ARG A 304 6.95 -12.60 -2.29
N LEU A 305 7.75 -11.69 -1.72
CA LEU A 305 7.34 -10.30 -1.55
C LEU A 305 7.13 -9.60 -2.90
N GLY A 306 8.05 -9.78 -3.84
CA GLY A 306 7.96 -9.18 -5.17
C GLY A 306 6.82 -9.77 -6.00
N ASP A 307 6.61 -11.08 -5.94
CA ASP A 307 5.49 -11.74 -6.64
C ASP A 307 4.14 -11.32 -6.05
N THR A 308 4.08 -11.11 -4.72
CA THR A 308 2.91 -10.52 -4.05
C THR A 308 2.61 -9.12 -4.59
N ALA A 309 3.63 -8.27 -4.72
CA ALA A 309 3.45 -6.93 -5.27
C ALA A 309 2.87 -6.98 -6.69
N LEU A 310 3.43 -7.81 -7.57
CA LEU A 310 2.93 -7.95 -8.94
C LEU A 310 1.46 -8.40 -8.97
N GLY A 311 1.09 -9.38 -8.13
CA GLY A 311 -0.29 -9.85 -8.01
C GLY A 311 -1.28 -8.78 -7.52
N CYS A 312 -0.79 -7.80 -6.78
CA CYS A 312 -1.56 -6.64 -6.30
C CYS A 312 -1.57 -5.46 -7.29
N GLY A 313 -0.90 -5.56 -8.43
CA GLY A 313 -0.73 -4.44 -9.36
C GLY A 313 0.28 -3.40 -8.87
N LEU A 314 1.19 -3.75 -7.96
CA LEU A 314 2.22 -2.85 -7.46
C LEU A 314 3.56 -3.09 -8.17
N MET A 315 4.33 -2.02 -8.36
CA MET A 315 5.73 -2.13 -8.77
C MET A 315 6.52 -2.79 -7.64
N PRO A 316 7.23 -3.92 -7.88
CA PRO A 316 7.80 -4.73 -6.82
C PRO A 316 8.97 -4.06 -6.12
N ALA A 317 8.99 -4.08 -4.79
CA ALA A 317 10.09 -3.59 -3.97
C ALA A 317 11.29 -4.56 -3.95
N ALA A 318 11.03 -5.85 -4.11
CA ALA A 318 12.03 -6.92 -4.06
C ALA A 318 12.09 -7.70 -5.38
N ALA A 319 13.01 -8.66 -5.45
CA ALA A 319 13.08 -9.58 -6.57
C ALA A 319 11.74 -10.31 -6.77
N CYS A 320 11.33 -10.46 -8.02
CA CYS A 320 10.08 -11.10 -8.42
C CYS A 320 10.32 -12.04 -9.60
N THR A 321 9.44 -13.02 -9.78
CA THR A 321 9.52 -14.03 -10.84
C THR A 321 8.19 -14.28 -11.52
N ASP A 322 7.07 -13.85 -10.92
CA ASP A 322 5.73 -14.10 -11.43
C ASP A 322 5.47 -13.36 -12.75
N ARG A 323 5.05 -14.11 -13.75
CA ARG A 323 4.61 -13.66 -15.08
C ARG A 323 3.33 -14.37 -15.50
N SER A 324 2.55 -14.82 -14.53
CA SER A 324 1.38 -15.66 -14.78
C SER A 324 0.26 -14.90 -15.52
N THR A 325 0.21 -13.58 -15.37
CA THR A 325 -0.75 -12.72 -16.04
C THR A 325 -0.06 -11.68 -16.93
N ALA A 326 -0.80 -11.11 -17.89
CA ALA A 326 -0.29 -10.01 -18.72
C ALA A 326 0.14 -8.81 -17.87
N LEU A 327 -0.59 -8.51 -16.80
CA LEU A 327 -0.25 -7.45 -15.85
C LEU A 327 1.07 -7.76 -15.12
N CYS A 328 1.21 -8.94 -14.53
CA CYS A 328 2.45 -9.31 -13.81
C CYS A 328 3.67 -9.26 -14.75
N ALA A 329 3.53 -9.77 -15.97
CA ALA A 329 4.61 -9.72 -16.97
C ALA A 329 5.00 -8.28 -17.31
N ALA A 330 4.03 -7.39 -17.56
CA ALA A 330 4.29 -6.01 -17.91
C ALA A 330 4.94 -5.23 -16.74
N LEU A 331 4.41 -5.36 -15.52
CA LEU A 331 4.99 -4.73 -14.33
C LEU A 331 6.40 -5.24 -14.04
N PHE A 332 6.63 -6.55 -14.22
CA PHE A 332 7.95 -7.12 -14.11
C PHE A 332 8.94 -6.48 -15.09
N ASP A 333 8.56 -6.36 -16.36
CA ASP A 333 9.44 -5.79 -17.39
C ASP A 333 9.70 -4.30 -17.15
N ILE A 334 8.69 -3.54 -16.72
CA ILE A 334 8.84 -2.12 -16.34
C ILE A 334 9.81 -2.00 -15.15
N SER A 335 9.61 -2.79 -14.09
CA SER A 335 10.45 -2.72 -12.89
C SER A 335 11.94 -3.02 -13.14
N ARG A 336 12.25 -3.78 -14.19
CA ARG A 336 13.63 -4.09 -14.60
C ARG A 336 14.23 -3.08 -15.57
N THR A 337 13.38 -2.36 -16.30
CA THR A 337 13.80 -1.40 -17.32
C THR A 337 13.99 0.00 -16.75
N TYR A 338 13.14 0.33 -15.75
CA TYR A 338 13.08 1.67 -15.17
C TYR A 338 13.64 1.68 -13.76
N ARG A 339 14.34 2.77 -13.40
CA ARG A 339 14.73 3.04 -12.03
C ARG A 339 13.50 3.51 -11.25
N LEU A 340 13.14 2.79 -10.20
CA LEU A 340 12.01 3.14 -9.34
C LEU A 340 12.43 4.18 -8.31
N TYR A 341 11.62 5.22 -8.11
CA TYR A 341 11.82 6.23 -7.07
C TYR A 341 10.48 6.70 -6.51
N THR A 342 10.48 7.29 -5.33
CA THR A 342 9.29 7.84 -4.67
C THR A 342 9.64 9.08 -3.87
N ALA A 343 8.65 9.84 -3.43
CA ALA A 343 8.82 10.97 -2.54
C ALA A 343 9.32 10.53 -1.16
N GLU A 344 10.21 11.32 -0.57
CA GLU A 344 10.57 11.16 0.83
C GLU A 344 9.36 11.42 1.73
N ALA A 345 9.31 10.73 2.87
CA ALA A 345 8.28 10.95 3.86
C ALA A 345 8.30 12.39 4.39
N GLY A 346 7.12 13.00 4.51
CA GLY A 346 6.98 14.41 4.89
C GLY A 346 7.34 15.40 3.80
N SER A 347 7.64 14.93 2.58
CA SER A 347 7.87 15.78 1.42
C SER A 347 6.61 16.59 1.08
N PRO A 348 6.76 17.81 0.56
CA PRO A 348 5.63 18.63 0.09
C PRO A 348 4.74 17.92 -0.94
N TYR A 349 5.24 16.90 -1.62
CA TYR A 349 4.50 16.11 -2.59
C TYR A 349 3.16 15.59 -2.04
N TYR A 350 3.17 14.97 -0.85
CA TYR A 350 1.97 14.35 -0.30
C TYR A 350 0.89 15.38 0.03
N ALA A 351 1.29 16.53 0.59
CA ALA A 351 0.38 17.62 0.88
C ALA A 351 -0.18 18.26 -0.40
N LEU A 352 0.68 18.47 -1.41
CA LEU A 352 0.29 19.06 -2.70
C LEU A 352 -0.60 18.10 -3.50
N ARG A 353 -0.29 16.79 -3.51
CA ARG A 353 -1.13 15.77 -4.15
C ARG A 353 -2.55 15.77 -3.58
N HIS A 354 -2.67 15.89 -2.26
CA HIS A 354 -3.98 15.91 -1.60
C HIS A 354 -4.75 17.19 -1.93
N GLY A 355 -4.12 18.35 -1.78
CA GLY A 355 -4.74 19.65 -2.13
C GLY A 355 -5.10 19.75 -3.61
N PHE A 356 -4.25 19.25 -4.50
CA PHE A 356 -4.50 19.23 -5.93
C PHE A 356 -5.75 18.43 -6.31
N ASN A 357 -5.96 17.26 -5.72
CA ASN A 357 -7.17 16.48 -5.95
C ASN A 357 -8.44 17.23 -5.56
N GLU A 358 -8.43 17.93 -4.43
CA GLU A 358 -9.58 18.72 -3.97
C GLU A 358 -9.84 19.92 -4.90
N GLU A 359 -8.83 20.70 -5.24
CA GLU A 359 -8.98 21.90 -6.07
C GLU A 359 -9.41 21.56 -7.50
N VAL A 360 -8.83 20.54 -8.11
CA VAL A 360 -9.16 20.17 -9.48
C VAL A 360 -10.52 19.50 -9.56
N THR A 361 -10.90 18.68 -8.62
CA THR A 361 -12.25 18.09 -8.57
C THR A 361 -13.30 19.19 -8.52
N VAL A 362 -13.12 20.21 -7.66
CA VAL A 362 -14.02 21.37 -7.56
C VAL A 362 -14.02 22.21 -8.86
N ALA A 363 -12.87 22.39 -9.49
CA ALA A 363 -12.79 23.16 -10.74
C ALA A 363 -13.51 22.44 -11.89
N MET A 364 -13.39 21.12 -11.98
CA MET A 364 -14.03 20.32 -13.02
C MET A 364 -15.53 20.19 -12.83
N GLU A 365 -16.02 20.05 -11.60
CA GLU A 365 -17.46 20.07 -11.30
C GLU A 365 -18.14 21.39 -11.73
N ARG A 366 -17.38 22.47 -11.84
CA ARG A 366 -17.87 23.76 -12.33
C ARG A 366 -17.85 23.91 -13.84
N LEU A 367 -17.11 23.05 -14.54
CA LEU A 367 -16.99 23.06 -16.01
C LEU A 367 -18.02 22.14 -16.69
N TYR A 368 -18.65 21.24 -15.95
CA TYR A 368 -19.74 20.35 -16.36
C TYR A 368 -21.05 20.74 -15.65
#